data_e69dec0e724da18c2e70e59d50fcd451
#
_entry.id   e69dec0e724da18c2e70e59d50fcd451
#
_cell.length_a   1.000
_cell.length_b   1.000
_cell.length_c   1.000
_cell.angle_alpha   90.00
_cell.angle_beta   90.00
_cell.angle_gamma   90.00
#
_symmetry.space_group_name_H-M   'P 1'
#
loop_
_entity.id
_entity.type
_entity.pdbx_description
1 polymer ?
#
loop_
_entity_poly.entity_id
_entity_poly.type
_entity_poly.pdbx_seq_one_letter_code
_entity_poly.pdbx_strand_id
1 'polypeptide(L)'
;MEAALYLLPVTLGDTPLGNVLPQYNSEIIAGIRHFIVEDVRSARRFLRKVDPTFDIDGSQFFELNKHTSPQDVAGYLKPLQDGKPMGVISEAGCPAVADPGADVVAIAQSKGLKVVPLVGPSSIILSVMASGFNGQSFAFNGYLPVKPDERIKALRKLEQRIYNEDQTQLFIETPYRNGKMIEDILATCRPQTKLCIAANLTCEGEYAKTRTVKEWRGKVPDLSKIPCIFLLYK
;
A
#
# COMPACT_ATOMS: atom_id res chain seq x y z
N MET A 1 -21.81 4.66 17.33
CA MET A 1 -20.62 3.93 16.89
C MET A 1 -19.62 3.88 18.04
N GLU A 2 -18.89 2.80 18.21
CA GLU A 2 -17.88 2.66 19.25
C GLU A 2 -16.68 3.59 19.02
N ALA A 3 -16.11 4.14 20.10
CA ALA A 3 -14.88 4.91 20.03
C ALA A 3 -13.69 3.99 19.72
N ALA A 4 -13.19 4.07 18.50
CA ALA A 4 -12.04 3.30 18.00
C ALA A 4 -11.30 4.09 16.93
N LEU A 5 -10.05 3.72 16.68
CA LEU A 5 -9.26 4.14 15.53
C LEU A 5 -9.56 3.19 14.38
N TYR A 6 -10.35 3.63 13.43
CA TYR A 6 -10.71 2.86 12.25
C TYR A 6 -9.68 3.09 11.13
N LEU A 7 -9.06 2.01 10.64
CA LEU A 7 -8.18 2.07 9.50
C LEU A 7 -9.03 1.92 8.24
N LEU A 8 -9.16 2.99 7.48
CA LEU A 8 -10.09 3.13 6.36
C LEU A 8 -9.36 2.90 5.03
N PRO A 9 -9.48 1.71 4.42
CA PRO A 9 -8.87 1.47 3.12
C PRO A 9 -9.48 2.35 2.03
N VAL A 10 -8.65 2.72 1.06
CA VAL A 10 -9.04 3.43 -0.16
C VAL A 10 -8.77 2.57 -1.38
N THR A 11 -9.23 2.99 -2.55
CA THR A 11 -8.94 2.30 -3.82
C THR A 11 -7.44 2.40 -4.14
N LEU A 12 -6.90 1.44 -4.91
CA LEU A 12 -5.52 1.48 -5.39
C LEU A 12 -5.31 2.49 -6.53
N GLY A 13 -6.38 2.89 -7.18
CA GLY A 13 -6.41 3.86 -8.25
C GLY A 13 -7.86 4.20 -8.62
N ASP A 14 -8.10 4.67 -9.84
CA ASP A 14 -9.46 5.02 -10.26
C ASP A 14 -10.27 3.76 -10.60
N THR A 15 -11.15 3.39 -9.68
CA THR A 15 -12.08 2.27 -9.80
C THR A 15 -13.36 2.56 -9.02
N PRO A 16 -14.53 1.99 -9.39
CA PRO A 16 -15.74 2.09 -8.60
C PRO A 16 -15.53 1.51 -7.20
N LEU A 17 -15.98 2.22 -6.15
CA LEU A 17 -15.78 1.81 -4.75
C LEU A 17 -16.33 0.42 -4.48
N GLY A 18 -17.52 0.11 -5.00
CA GLY A 18 -18.20 -1.17 -4.81
C GLY A 18 -17.47 -2.39 -5.36
N ASN A 19 -16.46 -2.18 -6.23
CA ASN A 19 -15.63 -3.29 -6.74
C ASN A 19 -14.60 -3.77 -5.71
N VAL A 20 -14.21 -2.91 -4.76
CA VAL A 20 -13.04 -3.17 -3.88
C VAL A 20 -13.28 -2.87 -2.40
N LEU A 21 -14.32 -2.11 -2.06
CA LEU A 21 -14.67 -1.77 -0.69
C LEU A 21 -16.05 -2.32 -0.34
N PRO A 22 -16.19 -3.07 0.78
CA PRO A 22 -17.49 -3.48 1.30
C PRO A 22 -18.37 -2.25 1.65
N GLN A 23 -19.67 -2.37 1.47
CA GLN A 23 -20.65 -1.34 1.86
C GLN A 23 -20.52 -0.96 3.34
N TYR A 24 -20.18 -1.90 4.19
CA TYR A 24 -19.93 -1.69 5.62
C TYR A 24 -18.91 -0.58 5.90
N ASN A 25 -17.90 -0.41 5.04
CA ASN A 25 -16.93 0.69 5.19
C ASN A 25 -17.62 2.05 5.08
N SER A 26 -18.57 2.21 4.16
CA SER A 26 -19.34 3.45 3.99
C SER A 26 -20.18 3.76 5.23
N GLU A 27 -20.80 2.74 5.82
CA GLU A 27 -21.58 2.87 7.05
C GLU A 27 -20.71 3.35 8.24
N ILE A 28 -19.50 2.82 8.37
CA ILE A 28 -18.54 3.25 9.39
C ILE A 28 -18.07 4.68 9.12
N ILE A 29 -17.70 5.00 7.88
CA ILE A 29 -17.21 6.33 7.48
C ILE A 29 -18.25 7.42 7.78
N ALA A 30 -19.53 7.14 7.53
CA ALA A 30 -20.63 8.08 7.77
C ALA A 30 -20.70 8.59 9.22
N GLY A 31 -20.26 7.80 10.20
CA GLY A 31 -20.27 8.15 11.62
C GLY A 31 -18.98 8.83 12.13
N ILE A 32 -17.93 8.97 11.30
CA ILE A 32 -16.64 9.55 11.72
C ILE A 32 -16.58 11.03 11.33
N ARG A 33 -16.01 11.87 12.22
CA ARG A 33 -15.77 13.30 11.98
C ARG A 33 -14.33 13.74 12.26
N HIS A 34 -13.46 12.81 12.68
CA HIS A 34 -12.06 13.10 12.98
C HIS A 34 -11.18 12.16 12.17
N PHE A 35 -10.34 12.70 11.30
CA PHE A 35 -9.55 11.91 10.36
C PHE A 35 -8.07 12.27 10.47
N ILE A 36 -7.21 11.26 10.47
CA ILE A 36 -5.78 11.38 10.30
C ILE A 36 -5.48 10.97 8.86
N VAL A 37 -4.83 11.84 8.09
CA VAL A 37 -4.69 11.72 6.64
C VAL A 37 -3.30 12.13 6.17
N GLU A 38 -2.81 11.57 5.08
CA GLU A 38 -1.56 12.03 4.47
C GLU A 38 -1.73 13.35 3.71
N ASP A 39 -2.83 13.47 2.96
CA ASP A 39 -3.22 14.67 2.22
C ASP A 39 -4.71 14.96 2.41
N VAL A 40 -5.01 16.14 2.94
CA VAL A 40 -6.39 16.56 3.25
C VAL A 40 -7.26 16.63 1.99
N ARG A 41 -6.68 17.03 0.84
CA ARG A 41 -7.42 17.17 -0.41
C ARG A 41 -7.87 15.83 -0.97
N SER A 42 -6.97 14.85 -0.95
CA SER A 42 -7.25 13.46 -1.37
C SER A 42 -8.31 12.83 -0.47
N ALA A 43 -8.15 12.96 0.84
CA ALA A 43 -9.10 12.43 1.81
C ALA A 43 -10.51 13.01 1.65
N ARG A 44 -10.64 14.33 1.45
CA ARG A 44 -11.93 14.99 1.18
C ARG A 44 -12.58 14.46 -0.11
N ARG A 45 -11.80 14.25 -1.16
CA ARG A 45 -12.30 13.66 -2.42
C ARG A 45 -12.80 12.24 -2.21
N PHE A 46 -12.06 11.42 -1.47
CA PHE A 46 -12.46 10.06 -1.13
C PHE A 46 -13.77 10.05 -0.33
N LEU A 47 -13.89 10.85 0.73
CA LEU A 47 -15.11 10.95 1.54
C LEU A 47 -16.32 11.37 0.69
N ARG A 48 -16.17 12.33 -0.23
CA ARG A 48 -17.22 12.73 -1.18
C ARG A 48 -17.53 11.65 -2.23
N LYS A 49 -16.55 10.80 -2.58
CA LYS A 49 -16.79 9.64 -3.46
C LYS A 49 -17.58 8.55 -2.72
N VAL A 50 -17.36 8.39 -1.41
CA VAL A 50 -18.12 7.46 -0.56
C VAL A 50 -19.56 7.96 -0.35
N ASP A 51 -19.72 9.23 -0.01
CA ASP A 51 -21.00 9.90 0.19
C ASP A 51 -20.93 11.33 -0.34
N PRO A 52 -21.63 11.66 -1.46
CA PRO A 52 -21.66 13.01 -2.00
C PRO A 52 -22.16 14.08 -1.03
N THR A 53 -22.93 13.68 -0.01
CA THR A 53 -23.48 14.59 1.01
C THR A 53 -22.65 14.63 2.29
N PHE A 54 -21.51 13.92 2.34
CA PHE A 54 -20.66 13.84 3.54
C PHE A 54 -20.31 15.24 4.09
N ASP A 55 -20.48 15.41 5.39
CA ASP A 55 -20.23 16.69 6.09
C ASP A 55 -18.70 16.92 6.27
N ILE A 56 -18.09 17.47 5.22
CA ILE A 56 -16.65 17.81 5.22
C ILE A 56 -16.35 18.97 6.17
N ASP A 57 -17.25 19.98 6.22
CA ASP A 57 -17.02 21.21 6.99
C ASP A 57 -17.16 20.96 8.50
N GLY A 58 -18.03 20.03 8.89
CA GLY A 58 -18.15 19.54 10.27
C GLY A 58 -17.08 18.51 10.67
N SER A 59 -16.12 18.20 9.79
CA SER A 59 -15.07 17.21 10.05
C SER A 59 -13.73 17.88 10.32
N GLN A 60 -12.94 17.26 11.21
CA GLN A 60 -11.58 17.68 11.54
C GLN A 60 -10.56 16.75 10.89
N PHE A 61 -9.55 17.34 10.25
CA PHE A 61 -8.46 16.62 9.58
C PHE A 61 -7.13 16.93 10.26
N PHE A 62 -6.39 15.88 10.61
CA PHE A 62 -5.03 15.92 11.14
C PHE A 62 -4.09 15.41 10.06
N GLU A 63 -3.22 16.27 9.55
CA GLU A 63 -2.28 15.89 8.50
C GLU A 63 -1.08 15.18 9.09
N LEU A 64 -0.82 13.97 8.59
CA LEU A 64 0.27 13.10 8.99
C LEU A 64 1.23 12.90 7.81
N ASN A 65 2.34 13.57 7.82
CA ASN A 65 3.36 13.46 6.79
C ASN A 65 4.75 13.18 7.41
N LYS A 66 5.75 12.98 6.56
CA LYS A 66 7.14 12.69 6.97
C LYS A 66 7.81 13.75 7.85
N HIS A 67 7.19 14.92 8.02
CA HIS A 67 7.69 16.02 8.86
C HIS A 67 6.94 16.12 10.19
N THR A 68 5.88 15.34 10.38
CA THR A 68 5.09 15.34 11.62
C THR A 68 5.88 14.68 12.74
N SER A 69 6.03 15.38 13.87
CA SER A 69 6.77 14.82 15.01
C SER A 69 5.96 13.76 15.76
N PRO A 70 6.60 12.77 16.43
CA PRO A 70 5.88 11.80 17.25
C PRO A 70 5.02 12.44 18.36
N GLN A 71 5.44 13.60 18.89
CA GLN A 71 4.69 14.35 19.89
C GLN A 71 3.38 14.91 19.32
N ASP A 72 3.41 15.44 18.09
CA ASP A 72 2.22 15.93 17.39
C ASP A 72 1.26 14.79 17.10
N VAL A 73 1.77 13.64 16.62
CA VAL A 73 0.96 12.43 16.37
C VAL A 73 0.24 11.96 17.64
N ALA A 74 0.91 12.00 18.80
CA ALA A 74 0.29 11.65 20.07
C ALA A 74 -0.88 12.57 20.42
N GLY A 75 -0.82 13.85 20.02
CA GLY A 75 -1.88 14.85 20.19
C GLY A 75 -3.08 14.59 19.26
N TYR A 76 -2.87 14.02 18.06
CA TYR A 76 -3.95 13.74 17.10
C TYR A 76 -4.98 12.73 17.65
N LEU A 77 -4.59 11.86 18.57
CA LEU A 77 -5.47 10.87 19.19
C LEU A 77 -6.33 11.43 20.34
N LYS A 78 -6.25 12.73 20.64
CA LYS A 78 -7.05 13.37 21.68
C LYS A 78 -8.55 13.14 21.51
N PRO A 79 -9.16 13.32 20.32
CA PRO A 79 -10.59 13.03 20.14
C PRO A 79 -10.95 11.58 20.49
N LEU A 80 -10.09 10.61 20.15
CA LEU A 80 -10.32 9.20 20.48
C LEU A 80 -10.26 8.95 21.99
N GLN A 81 -9.34 9.58 22.70
CA GLN A 81 -9.28 9.53 24.18
C GLN A 81 -10.51 10.15 24.82
N ASP A 82 -11.14 11.14 24.18
CA ASP A 82 -12.38 11.78 24.59
C ASP A 82 -13.64 10.99 24.15
N GLY A 83 -13.47 9.73 23.72
CA GLY A 83 -14.56 8.82 23.37
C GLY A 83 -15.16 9.04 21.97
N LYS A 84 -14.48 9.74 21.08
CA LYS A 84 -14.95 10.00 19.69
C LYS A 84 -14.26 9.04 18.73
N PRO A 85 -14.99 8.43 17.76
CA PRO A 85 -14.39 7.59 16.72
C PRO A 85 -13.51 8.42 15.80
N MET A 86 -12.39 7.81 15.35
CA MET A 86 -11.45 8.43 14.43
C MET A 86 -11.15 7.51 13.25
N GLY A 87 -10.85 8.09 12.07
CA GLY A 87 -10.44 7.37 10.88
C GLY A 87 -9.00 7.68 10.47
N VAL A 88 -8.25 6.69 10.02
CA VAL A 88 -6.98 6.88 9.32
C VAL A 88 -7.19 6.58 7.85
N ILE A 89 -6.85 7.51 6.96
CA ILE A 89 -6.98 7.39 5.51
C ILE A 89 -5.59 7.58 4.88
N SER A 90 -5.13 6.59 4.11
CA SER A 90 -3.90 6.68 3.30
C SER A 90 -4.20 7.12 1.86
N GLU A 91 -3.17 7.33 1.06
CA GLU A 91 -3.32 7.71 -0.35
C GLU A 91 -3.79 6.55 -1.25
N ALA A 92 -3.42 5.29 -0.91
CA ALA A 92 -3.83 4.11 -1.67
C ALA A 92 -3.83 2.84 -0.81
N GLY A 93 -4.84 2.01 -0.96
CA GLY A 93 -4.90 0.70 -0.31
C GLY A 93 -5.16 0.75 1.20
N CYS A 94 -4.46 -0.09 1.95
CA CYS A 94 -4.66 -0.27 3.38
C CYS A 94 -3.78 0.68 4.20
N PRO A 95 -4.35 1.53 5.08
CA PRO A 95 -3.58 2.39 5.97
C PRO A 95 -2.64 1.59 6.88
N ALA A 96 -1.58 2.22 7.32
CA ALA A 96 -0.51 1.65 8.15
C ALA A 96 0.33 0.53 7.49
N VAL A 97 0.16 0.32 6.18
CA VAL A 97 0.97 -0.62 5.41
C VAL A 97 1.79 0.16 4.37
N ALA A 98 3.09 0.30 4.61
CA ALA A 98 4.02 1.10 3.79
C ALA A 98 3.68 2.61 3.75
N ASP A 99 3.03 3.11 4.78
CA ASP A 99 2.66 4.52 4.95
C ASP A 99 2.89 5.00 6.41
N PRO A 100 2.82 6.32 6.68
CA PRO A 100 3.04 6.88 8.02
C PRO A 100 1.99 6.48 9.07
N GLY A 101 0.86 5.93 8.67
CA GLY A 101 -0.22 5.52 9.57
C GLY A 101 0.19 4.49 10.62
N ALA A 102 1.27 3.74 10.38
CA ALA A 102 1.82 2.76 11.32
C ALA A 102 2.18 3.39 12.67
N ASP A 103 2.73 4.61 12.68
CA ASP A 103 3.11 5.31 13.92
C ASP A 103 1.89 5.68 14.75
N VAL A 104 0.79 6.09 14.11
CA VAL A 104 -0.48 6.36 14.79
C VAL A 104 -1.02 5.10 15.45
N VAL A 105 -1.00 3.98 14.73
CA VAL A 105 -1.44 2.68 15.26
C VAL A 105 -0.57 2.26 16.44
N ALA A 106 0.75 2.41 16.36
CA ALA A 106 1.67 2.08 17.46
C ALA A 106 1.36 2.90 18.73
N ILE A 107 1.10 4.20 18.57
CA ILE A 107 0.73 5.07 19.70
C ILE A 107 -0.65 4.68 20.27
N ALA A 108 -1.64 4.39 19.42
CA ALA A 108 -2.95 3.94 19.87
C ALA A 108 -2.84 2.65 20.68
N GLN A 109 -2.09 1.66 20.19
CA GLN A 109 -1.83 0.39 20.86
C GLN A 109 -1.14 0.61 22.22
N SER A 110 -0.11 1.46 22.27
CA SER A 110 0.62 1.75 23.52
C SER A 110 -0.26 2.40 24.60
N LYS A 111 -1.32 3.10 24.18
CA LYS A 111 -2.31 3.73 25.07
C LYS A 111 -3.52 2.83 25.36
N GLY A 112 -3.54 1.60 24.88
CA GLY A 112 -4.67 0.67 25.06
C GLY A 112 -5.95 1.11 24.33
N LEU A 113 -5.83 1.96 23.29
CA LEU A 113 -6.96 2.41 22.51
C LEU A 113 -7.33 1.34 21.46
N LYS A 114 -8.63 1.17 21.22
CA LYS A 114 -9.11 0.20 20.26
C LYS A 114 -8.74 0.59 18.84
N VAL A 115 -8.18 -0.35 18.07
CA VAL A 115 -7.87 -0.20 16.64
C VAL A 115 -8.71 -1.20 15.85
N VAL A 116 -9.38 -0.74 14.81
CA VAL A 116 -10.26 -1.56 13.96
C VAL A 116 -9.82 -1.42 12.50
N PRO A 117 -9.09 -2.41 11.93
CA PRO A 117 -8.81 -2.43 10.50
C PRO A 117 -10.06 -2.81 9.73
N LEU A 118 -10.38 -2.03 8.69
CA LEU A 118 -11.47 -2.37 7.77
C LEU A 118 -10.95 -3.12 6.55
N VAL A 119 -11.83 -3.90 5.93
CA VAL A 119 -11.50 -4.69 4.73
C VAL A 119 -11.36 -3.79 3.51
N GLY A 120 -10.29 -3.97 2.75
CA GLY A 120 -10.05 -3.24 1.51
C GLY A 120 -8.91 -3.80 0.67
N PRO A 121 -8.65 -3.22 -0.51
CA PRO A 121 -7.66 -3.73 -1.45
C PRO A 121 -6.23 -3.51 -0.95
N SER A 122 -5.38 -4.52 -1.17
CA SER A 122 -3.94 -4.46 -0.93
C SER A 122 -3.19 -4.92 -2.18
N SER A 123 -2.39 -4.05 -2.79
CA SER A 123 -1.57 -4.43 -3.93
C SER A 123 -0.58 -5.55 -3.60
N ILE A 124 -0.11 -5.60 -2.35
CA ILE A 124 0.80 -6.64 -1.85
C ILE A 124 0.11 -8.00 -1.94
N ILE A 125 -1.06 -8.14 -1.32
CA ILE A 125 -1.79 -9.43 -1.29
C ILE A 125 -2.31 -9.80 -2.68
N LEU A 126 -2.90 -8.86 -3.41
CA LEU A 126 -3.43 -9.11 -4.75
C LEU A 126 -2.32 -9.56 -5.72
N SER A 127 -1.13 -8.98 -5.64
CA SER A 127 0.00 -9.38 -6.47
C SER A 127 0.51 -10.80 -6.12
N VAL A 128 0.57 -11.16 -4.84
CA VAL A 128 0.90 -12.54 -4.43
C VAL A 128 -0.11 -13.53 -4.99
N MET A 129 -1.41 -13.23 -4.87
CA MET A 129 -2.49 -14.08 -5.42
C MET A 129 -2.34 -14.27 -6.93
N ALA A 130 -1.99 -13.21 -7.67
CA ALA A 130 -1.88 -13.24 -9.12
C ALA A 130 -0.55 -13.82 -9.65
N SER A 131 0.48 -13.89 -8.81
CA SER A 131 1.83 -14.27 -9.23
C SER A 131 2.03 -15.76 -9.50
N GLY A 132 1.29 -16.62 -8.78
CA GLY A 132 1.55 -18.08 -8.73
C GLY A 132 2.78 -18.47 -7.92
N PHE A 133 3.29 -17.57 -7.05
CA PHE A 133 4.45 -17.79 -6.19
C PHE A 133 4.06 -18.32 -4.81
N ASN A 134 5.06 -18.61 -3.96
CA ASN A 134 4.81 -19.07 -2.61
C ASN A 134 4.09 -17.99 -1.78
N GLY A 135 2.82 -18.21 -1.48
CA GLY A 135 1.99 -17.32 -0.66
C GLY A 135 2.03 -17.63 0.84
N GLN A 136 2.70 -18.72 1.26
CA GLN A 136 2.87 -19.04 2.68
C GLN A 136 4.11 -18.35 3.29
N SER A 137 5.13 -18.09 2.46
CA SER A 137 6.32 -17.37 2.86
C SER A 137 6.63 -16.30 1.84
N PHE A 138 6.37 -15.04 2.19
CA PHE A 138 6.69 -13.88 1.36
C PHE A 138 7.13 -12.70 2.22
N ALA A 139 7.97 -11.84 1.65
CA ALA A 139 8.44 -10.64 2.30
C ALA A 139 8.24 -9.42 1.40
N PHE A 140 7.58 -8.39 1.93
CA PHE A 140 7.51 -7.09 1.31
C PHE A 140 8.69 -6.23 1.76
N ASN A 141 9.49 -5.76 0.81
CA ASN A 141 10.76 -5.05 1.05
C ASN A 141 10.66 -3.54 0.81
N GLY A 142 9.44 -3.02 0.55
CA GLY A 142 9.25 -1.59 0.27
C GLY A 142 9.96 -1.15 -1.01
N TYR A 143 10.58 0.03 -0.97
CA TYR A 143 11.40 0.57 -2.06
C TYR A 143 12.84 0.03 -1.96
N LEU A 144 13.38 -0.40 -3.09
CA LEU A 144 14.80 -0.74 -3.17
C LEU A 144 15.66 0.55 -3.30
N PRO A 145 16.97 0.49 -3.00
CA PRO A 145 17.84 1.65 -3.07
C PRO A 145 17.81 2.36 -4.42
N VAL A 146 17.82 3.69 -4.41
CA VAL A 146 17.82 4.51 -5.63
C VAL A 146 19.16 4.42 -6.37
N LYS A 147 20.28 4.32 -5.63
CA LYS A 147 21.61 4.21 -6.23
C LYS A 147 21.79 2.85 -6.92
N PRO A 148 22.24 2.80 -8.19
CA PRO A 148 22.33 1.56 -8.96
C PRO A 148 23.12 0.46 -8.27
N ASP A 149 24.32 0.74 -7.75
CA ASP A 149 25.17 -0.27 -7.11
C ASP A 149 24.53 -0.86 -5.84
N GLU A 150 23.86 -0.04 -5.04
CA GLU A 150 23.14 -0.48 -3.85
C GLU A 150 21.92 -1.31 -4.23
N ARG A 151 21.19 -0.91 -5.28
CA ARG A 151 20.03 -1.63 -5.80
C ARG A 151 20.41 -3.00 -6.36
N ILE A 152 21.50 -3.09 -7.11
CA ILE A 152 22.04 -4.37 -7.60
C ILE A 152 22.40 -5.30 -6.43
N LYS A 153 23.04 -4.76 -5.39
CA LYS A 153 23.35 -5.55 -4.17
C LYS A 153 22.07 -6.03 -3.47
N ALA A 154 21.04 -5.15 -3.37
CA ALA A 154 19.75 -5.51 -2.80
C ALA A 154 19.07 -6.62 -3.61
N LEU A 155 19.00 -6.52 -4.95
CA LEU A 155 18.43 -7.55 -5.83
C LEU A 155 19.11 -8.90 -5.64
N ARG A 156 20.46 -8.94 -5.59
CA ARG A 156 21.22 -10.18 -5.32
C ARG A 156 20.88 -10.79 -3.97
N LYS A 157 20.73 -9.96 -2.92
CA LYS A 157 20.34 -10.39 -1.59
C LYS A 157 18.92 -10.98 -1.58
N LEU A 158 17.97 -10.33 -2.26
CA LEU A 158 16.61 -10.85 -2.40
C LEU A 158 16.63 -12.22 -3.13
N GLU A 159 17.38 -12.32 -4.22
CA GLU A 159 17.49 -13.58 -4.96
C GLU A 159 18.11 -14.70 -4.10
N GLN A 160 19.12 -14.41 -3.28
CA GLN A 160 19.66 -15.39 -2.32
C GLN A 160 18.59 -15.89 -1.35
N ARG A 161 17.74 -14.99 -0.81
CA ARG A 161 16.65 -15.39 0.09
C ARG A 161 15.62 -16.27 -0.60
N ILE A 162 15.31 -16.03 -1.86
CA ILE A 162 14.40 -16.87 -2.64
C ILE A 162 14.87 -18.33 -2.65
N TYR A 163 16.15 -18.55 -2.96
CA TYR A 163 16.69 -19.90 -3.10
C TYR A 163 17.01 -20.59 -1.76
N ASN A 164 17.41 -19.82 -0.75
CA ASN A 164 17.83 -20.37 0.56
C ASN A 164 16.65 -20.53 1.51
N GLU A 165 15.66 -19.60 1.47
CA GLU A 165 14.56 -19.53 2.43
C GLU A 165 13.22 -19.96 1.83
N ASP A 166 13.16 -20.25 0.53
CA ASP A 166 11.91 -20.52 -0.21
C ASP A 166 10.86 -19.43 -0.07
N GLN A 167 11.30 -18.17 -0.07
CA GLN A 167 10.46 -17.02 0.24
C GLN A 167 10.29 -16.10 -0.98
N THR A 168 9.06 -15.80 -1.34
CA THR A 168 8.72 -14.79 -2.37
C THR A 168 9.16 -13.41 -1.92
N GLN A 169 9.86 -12.66 -2.75
CA GLN A 169 10.31 -11.31 -2.46
C GLN A 169 9.50 -10.29 -3.26
N LEU A 170 8.83 -9.37 -2.53
CA LEU A 170 8.05 -8.30 -3.13
C LEU A 170 8.73 -6.95 -2.88
N PHE A 171 8.63 -6.04 -3.84
CA PHE A 171 9.07 -4.65 -3.69
C PHE A 171 8.34 -3.74 -4.68
N ILE A 172 8.38 -2.45 -4.40
CA ILE A 172 7.75 -1.42 -5.23
C ILE A 172 8.79 -0.42 -5.73
N GLU A 173 8.42 0.31 -6.78
CA GLU A 173 9.18 1.44 -7.27
C GLU A 173 8.24 2.58 -7.65
N THR A 174 8.77 3.79 -7.72
CA THR A 174 8.02 4.91 -8.27
C THR A 174 7.74 4.70 -9.77
N PRO A 175 6.55 5.06 -10.27
CA PRO A 175 6.16 4.76 -11.66
C PRO A 175 7.16 5.24 -12.72
N TYR A 176 7.86 6.33 -12.46
CA TYR A 176 8.87 6.90 -13.39
C TYR A 176 10.17 6.07 -13.47
N ARG A 177 10.42 5.17 -12.51
CA ARG A 177 11.63 4.35 -12.45
C ARG A 177 11.39 2.87 -12.72
N ASN A 178 10.15 2.48 -13.05
CA ASN A 178 9.80 1.08 -13.34
C ASN A 178 10.68 0.46 -14.42
N GLY A 179 10.87 1.16 -15.55
CA GLY A 179 11.72 0.67 -16.65
C GLY A 179 13.14 0.37 -16.17
N LYS A 180 13.75 1.31 -15.41
CA LYS A 180 15.10 1.11 -14.89
C LYS A 180 15.18 -0.03 -13.87
N MET A 181 14.18 -0.18 -13.02
CA MET A 181 14.10 -1.31 -12.09
C MET A 181 14.06 -2.66 -12.84
N ILE A 182 13.25 -2.75 -13.88
CA ILE A 182 13.14 -3.97 -14.69
C ILE A 182 14.48 -4.27 -15.40
N GLU A 183 15.11 -3.27 -16.02
CA GLU A 183 16.45 -3.44 -16.61
C GLU A 183 17.46 -4.02 -15.62
N ASP A 184 17.49 -3.48 -14.40
CA ASP A 184 18.42 -3.94 -13.37
C ASP A 184 18.09 -5.36 -12.89
N ILE A 185 16.81 -5.74 -12.79
CA ILE A 185 16.39 -7.13 -12.50
C ILE A 185 16.88 -8.07 -13.62
N LEU A 186 16.62 -7.72 -14.88
CA LEU A 186 16.98 -8.56 -16.04
C LEU A 186 18.51 -8.71 -16.22
N ALA A 187 19.28 -7.72 -15.78
CA ALA A 187 20.74 -7.75 -15.81
C ALA A 187 21.36 -8.50 -14.62
N THR A 188 20.68 -8.49 -13.46
CA THR A 188 21.25 -8.94 -12.18
C THR A 188 20.83 -10.35 -11.80
N CYS A 189 19.55 -10.68 -11.98
CA CYS A 189 19.00 -11.95 -11.53
C CYS A 189 19.30 -13.09 -12.52
N ARG A 190 19.29 -14.32 -12.00
CA ARG A 190 19.54 -15.52 -12.79
C ARG A 190 18.48 -15.68 -13.89
N PRO A 191 18.82 -16.22 -15.05
CA PRO A 191 17.89 -16.40 -16.16
C PRO A 191 16.61 -17.19 -15.82
N GLN A 192 16.70 -18.15 -14.89
CA GLN A 192 15.60 -19.01 -14.44
C GLN A 192 14.76 -18.39 -13.31
N THR A 193 15.28 -17.39 -12.61
CA THR A 193 14.49 -16.68 -11.59
C THR A 193 13.25 -16.08 -12.24
N LYS A 194 12.08 -16.28 -11.63
CA LYS A 194 10.82 -15.76 -12.12
C LYS A 194 10.58 -14.34 -11.58
N LEU A 195 10.12 -13.49 -12.47
CA LEU A 195 9.65 -12.15 -12.16
C LEU A 195 8.15 -12.06 -12.49
N CYS A 196 7.34 -11.73 -11.52
CA CYS A 196 5.98 -11.28 -11.73
C CYS A 196 5.95 -9.75 -11.71
N ILE A 197 5.33 -9.15 -12.71
CA ILE A 197 5.01 -7.73 -12.76
C ILE A 197 3.51 -7.60 -12.62
N ALA A 198 3.05 -6.94 -11.56
CA ALA A 198 1.64 -6.61 -11.35
C ALA A 198 1.46 -5.10 -11.38
N ALA A 199 0.57 -4.61 -12.23
CA ALA A 199 0.37 -3.20 -12.52
C ALA A 199 -1.12 -2.87 -12.58
N ASN A 200 -1.52 -1.65 -12.21
CA ASN A 200 -2.90 -1.17 -12.20
C ASN A 200 -3.90 -2.13 -11.52
N LEU A 201 -3.47 -2.86 -10.51
CA LEU A 201 -4.34 -3.83 -9.82
C LEU A 201 -5.67 -3.19 -9.41
N THR A 202 -6.77 -3.85 -9.72
CA THR A 202 -8.16 -3.41 -9.51
C THR A 202 -8.64 -2.23 -10.38
N CYS A 203 -7.82 -1.74 -11.29
CA CYS A 203 -8.13 -0.60 -12.16
C CYS A 203 -8.23 -1.03 -13.62
N GLU A 204 -8.71 -0.13 -14.46
CA GLU A 204 -8.68 -0.34 -15.91
C GLU A 204 -7.24 -0.56 -16.39
N GLY A 205 -7.04 -1.54 -17.28
CA GLY A 205 -5.71 -1.95 -17.72
C GLY A 205 -4.93 -2.76 -16.67
N GLU A 206 -5.64 -3.40 -15.73
CA GLU A 206 -5.01 -4.35 -14.79
C GLU A 206 -4.14 -5.37 -15.53
N TYR A 207 -2.96 -5.57 -15.02
CA TYR A 207 -1.98 -6.47 -15.60
C TYR A 207 -1.22 -7.23 -14.52
N ALA A 208 -1.19 -8.55 -14.64
CA ALA A 208 -0.33 -9.40 -13.81
C ALA A 208 0.26 -10.51 -14.68
N LYS A 209 1.58 -10.56 -14.79
CA LYS A 209 2.27 -11.56 -15.63
C LYS A 209 3.54 -12.04 -14.99
N THR A 210 3.66 -13.37 -14.92
CA THR A 210 4.83 -14.07 -14.44
C THR A 210 5.57 -14.71 -15.61
N ARG A 211 6.88 -14.48 -15.66
CA ARG A 211 7.83 -15.13 -16.60
C ARG A 211 9.18 -15.26 -15.94
N THR A 212 10.04 -16.13 -16.47
CA THR A 212 11.46 -16.13 -16.10
C THR A 212 12.13 -14.84 -16.58
N VAL A 213 13.24 -14.47 -15.93
CA VAL A 213 14.07 -13.34 -16.35
C VAL A 213 14.49 -13.47 -17.81
N LYS A 214 14.82 -14.70 -18.24
CA LYS A 214 15.16 -14.98 -19.64
C LYS A 214 14.01 -14.68 -20.59
N GLU A 215 12.78 -15.06 -20.25
CA GLU A 215 11.59 -14.88 -21.09
C GLU A 215 11.10 -13.43 -21.14
N TRP A 216 11.43 -12.60 -20.14
CA TRP A 216 11.10 -11.18 -20.12
C TRP A 216 11.93 -10.36 -21.11
N ARG A 217 13.14 -10.82 -21.48
CA ARG A 217 14.00 -10.07 -22.41
C ARG A 217 13.30 -9.81 -23.73
N GLY A 218 13.18 -8.54 -24.11
CA GLY A 218 12.48 -8.10 -25.33
C GLY A 218 10.94 -8.18 -25.27
N LYS A 219 10.35 -8.48 -24.12
CA LYS A 219 8.89 -8.64 -23.96
C LYS A 219 8.31 -7.81 -22.81
N VAL A 220 9.07 -6.86 -22.29
CA VAL A 220 8.61 -5.96 -21.21
C VAL A 220 7.64 -4.96 -21.80
N PRO A 221 6.41 -4.81 -21.24
CA PRO A 221 5.49 -3.77 -21.67
C PRO A 221 5.99 -2.38 -21.24
N ASP A 222 5.48 -1.32 -21.87
CA ASP A 222 5.67 0.02 -21.35
C ASP A 222 4.87 0.19 -20.06
N LEU A 223 5.59 0.41 -18.97
CA LEU A 223 5.04 0.63 -17.63
C LEU A 223 5.35 2.05 -17.10
N SER A 224 5.66 2.97 -18.01
CA SER A 224 5.93 4.36 -17.67
C SER A 224 4.71 4.99 -17.03
N LYS A 225 4.89 5.58 -15.84
CA LYS A 225 3.84 6.24 -15.03
C LYS A 225 2.72 5.31 -14.51
N ILE A 226 2.90 4.00 -14.61
CA ILE A 226 1.93 3.01 -14.14
C ILE A 226 2.35 2.50 -12.75
N PRO A 227 1.46 2.51 -11.73
CA PRO A 227 1.77 1.90 -10.45
C PRO A 227 2.02 0.40 -10.59
N CYS A 228 3.19 -0.06 -10.14
CA CYS A 228 3.61 -1.46 -10.25
C CYS A 228 4.11 -2.00 -8.91
N ILE A 229 3.92 -3.29 -8.73
CA ILE A 229 4.60 -4.11 -7.72
C ILE A 229 5.32 -5.26 -8.42
N PHE A 230 6.52 -5.54 -7.97
CA PHE A 230 7.41 -6.55 -8.53
C PHE A 230 7.57 -7.69 -7.54
N LEU A 231 7.48 -8.92 -8.02
CA LEU A 231 7.69 -10.11 -7.21
C LEU A 231 8.76 -10.99 -7.87
N LEU A 232 9.68 -11.49 -7.06
CA LEU A 232 10.71 -12.44 -7.49
C LEU A 232 10.51 -13.76 -6.75
N TYR A 233 10.71 -14.88 -7.49
CA TYR A 233 10.68 -16.23 -6.96
C TYR A 233 11.47 -17.20 -7.87
N LYS A 234 11.64 -18.46 -7.44
CA LYS A 234 12.32 -19.54 -8.19
C LYS A 234 11.38 -20.31 -9.11
#